data_6b88bc27000d93eba1f0b36283235f6f
#
_entry.id   6b88bc27000d93eba1f0b36283235f6f
#
_cell.length_a   1.000
_cell.length_b   1.000
_cell.length_c   1.000
_cell.angle_alpha   90.00
_cell.angle_beta   90.00
_cell.angle_gamma   90.00
#
_symmetry.space_group_name_H-M   'P 1'
#
loop_
_entity.id
_entity.type
_entity.pdbx_description
1 polymer ?
#
loop_
_entity_poly.entity_id
_entity_poly.type
_entity_poly.pdbx_seq_one_letter_code
_entity_poly.pdbx_strand_id
1 'polypeptide(L)'
;MIVSGNTAVVLASEPQPMPAITFAEVLESSDVPAGVVNILTGSQAELAPWLSDHMDVNAIDLAGADEQLRVRIEEGAVHNVKRLMGVDGVVEGQSPYLIAAFTETKTVWHPKGL
;
A
#
# COMPACT_ATOMS: atom_id res chain seq x y z
N MET A 1 -3.95 5.97 4.04
CA MET A 1 -3.82 5.64 2.61
C MET A 1 -5.09 6.03 1.84
N ILE A 2 -6.24 5.37 2.02
CA ILE A 2 -7.48 5.65 1.26
C ILE A 2 -8.08 7.05 1.50
N VAL A 3 -7.95 7.61 2.70
CA VAL A 3 -8.42 8.98 3.03
C VAL A 3 -7.81 10.06 2.11
N SER A 4 -6.61 9.83 1.59
CA SER A 4 -5.93 10.72 0.66
C SER A 4 -6.24 10.45 -0.82
N GLY A 5 -7.25 9.61 -1.12
CA GLY A 5 -7.69 9.31 -2.48
C GLY A 5 -6.90 8.21 -3.19
N ASN A 6 -6.09 7.44 -2.46
CA ASN A 6 -5.38 6.30 -3.03
C ASN A 6 -6.26 5.05 -3.06
N THR A 7 -5.97 4.17 -3.98
CA THR A 7 -6.42 2.78 -3.94
C THR A 7 -5.37 1.92 -3.23
N ALA A 8 -5.78 0.79 -2.69
CA ALA A 8 -4.91 -0.11 -1.96
C ALA A 8 -5.07 -1.56 -2.44
N VAL A 9 -3.94 -2.24 -2.57
CA VAL A 9 -3.87 -3.69 -2.68
C VAL A 9 -3.22 -4.22 -1.40
N VAL A 10 -3.90 -5.09 -0.69
CA VAL A 10 -3.47 -5.63 0.59
C VAL A 10 -3.18 -7.11 0.43
N LEU A 11 -1.99 -7.55 0.77
CA LEU A 11 -1.67 -8.97 0.90
C LEU A 11 -2.02 -9.40 2.33
N ALA A 12 -3.00 -10.28 2.44
CA ALA A 12 -3.40 -10.84 3.73
C ALA A 12 -2.28 -11.68 4.34
N SER A 13 -2.31 -11.84 5.67
CA SER A 13 -1.43 -12.76 6.36
C SER A 13 -1.60 -14.18 5.81
N GLU A 14 -0.52 -14.78 5.35
CA GLU A 14 -0.51 -16.13 4.80
C GLU A 14 -0.97 -17.18 5.84
N PRO A 15 -0.46 -17.17 7.10
CA PRO A 15 -0.91 -18.14 8.11
C PRO A 15 -2.29 -17.82 8.70
N GLN A 16 -2.79 -16.59 8.60
CA GLN A 16 -4.05 -16.17 9.21
C GLN A 16 -4.82 -15.21 8.29
N PRO A 17 -5.36 -15.67 7.15
CA PRO A 17 -6.05 -14.81 6.21
C PRO A 17 -7.47 -14.40 6.65
N MET A 18 -8.10 -15.15 7.55
CA MET A 18 -9.51 -14.98 7.92
C MET A 18 -9.88 -13.57 8.40
N PRO A 19 -9.08 -12.88 9.23
CA PRO A 19 -9.40 -11.51 9.62
C PRO A 19 -9.48 -10.54 8.44
N ALA A 20 -8.62 -10.74 7.43
CA ALA A 20 -8.64 -9.93 6.22
C ALA A 20 -9.87 -10.21 5.35
N ILE A 21 -10.31 -11.47 5.28
CA ILE A 21 -11.55 -11.86 4.58
C ILE A 21 -12.77 -11.23 5.28
N THR A 22 -12.85 -11.33 6.60
CA THR A 22 -13.93 -10.68 7.36
C THR A 22 -13.93 -9.16 7.16
N PHE A 23 -12.75 -8.55 7.09
CA PHE A 23 -12.64 -7.13 6.77
C PHE A 23 -13.12 -6.81 5.35
N ALA A 24 -12.86 -7.69 4.37
CA ALA A 24 -13.37 -7.53 3.01
C ALA A 24 -14.91 -7.55 2.96
N GLU A 25 -15.55 -8.43 3.74
CA GLU A 25 -17.02 -8.48 3.86
C GLU A 25 -17.60 -7.19 4.48
N VAL A 26 -16.89 -6.60 5.45
CA VAL A 26 -17.26 -5.30 6.04
C VAL A 26 -17.13 -4.19 5.00
N LEU A 27 -16.06 -4.19 4.20
CA LEU A 27 -15.87 -3.21 3.13
C LEU A 27 -16.97 -3.30 2.06
N GLU A 28 -17.35 -4.52 1.66
CA GLU A 28 -18.43 -4.76 0.68
C GLU A 28 -19.77 -4.19 1.16
N SER A 29 -20.04 -4.24 2.46
CA SER A 29 -21.27 -3.71 3.06
C SER A 29 -21.20 -2.24 3.49
N SER A 30 -20.06 -1.57 3.24
CA SER A 30 -19.81 -0.18 3.62
C SER A 30 -20.00 0.79 2.45
N ASP A 31 -19.82 2.09 2.73
CA ASP A 31 -19.85 3.16 1.71
C ASP A 31 -18.51 3.28 0.96
N VAL A 32 -17.54 2.38 1.17
CA VAL A 32 -16.27 2.39 0.42
C VAL A 32 -16.53 1.94 -1.01
N PRO A 33 -16.19 2.76 -2.01
CA PRO A 33 -16.44 2.39 -3.39
C PRO A 33 -15.69 1.12 -3.79
N ALA A 34 -16.31 0.28 -4.61
CA ALA A 34 -15.72 -0.95 -5.11
C ALA A 34 -14.37 -0.68 -5.80
N GLY A 35 -13.39 -1.53 -5.55
CA GLY A 35 -12.05 -1.42 -6.12
C GLY A 35 -11.10 -0.45 -5.41
N VAL A 36 -11.55 0.30 -4.42
CA VAL A 36 -10.67 1.17 -3.62
C VAL A 36 -9.74 0.35 -2.73
N VAL A 37 -10.24 -0.74 -2.15
CA VAL A 37 -9.44 -1.69 -1.37
C VAL A 37 -9.62 -3.08 -1.97
N ASN A 38 -8.50 -3.68 -2.36
CA ASN A 38 -8.46 -5.03 -2.94
C ASN A 38 -7.62 -5.92 -2.01
N ILE A 39 -8.20 -7.00 -1.53
CA ILE A 39 -7.53 -7.92 -0.61
C ILE A 39 -7.21 -9.21 -1.34
N LEU A 40 -5.93 -9.58 -1.33
CA LEU A 40 -5.42 -10.80 -1.93
C LEU A 40 -4.98 -11.76 -0.82
N THR A 41 -5.34 -13.03 -0.98
CA THR A 41 -4.87 -14.13 -0.14
C THR A 41 -3.96 -15.04 -0.94
N GLY A 42 -2.92 -15.56 -0.34
CA GLY A 42 -1.96 -16.46 -0.98
C GLY A 42 -0.57 -16.30 -0.42
N SER A 43 0.41 -16.92 -1.07
CA SER A 43 1.80 -16.81 -0.67
C SER A 43 2.32 -15.38 -0.90
N GLN A 44 2.81 -14.76 0.17
CA GLN A 44 3.39 -13.43 0.09
C GLN A 44 4.68 -13.43 -0.73
N ALA A 45 5.46 -14.49 -0.65
CA ALA A 45 6.69 -14.64 -1.43
C ALA A 45 6.41 -14.70 -2.95
N GLU A 46 5.24 -15.22 -3.35
CA GLU A 46 4.82 -15.28 -4.75
C GLU A 46 4.19 -13.98 -5.23
N LEU A 47 3.31 -13.38 -4.42
CA LEU A 47 2.50 -12.24 -4.84
C LEU A 47 3.22 -10.89 -4.73
N ALA A 48 4.05 -10.71 -3.70
CA ALA A 48 4.68 -9.41 -3.46
C ALA A 48 5.64 -8.96 -4.56
N PRO A 49 6.43 -9.85 -5.20
CA PRO A 49 7.27 -9.46 -6.34
C PRO A 49 6.47 -8.85 -7.49
N TRP A 50 5.29 -9.37 -7.80
CA TRP A 50 4.45 -8.80 -8.84
C TRP A 50 4.01 -7.36 -8.53
N LEU A 51 3.70 -7.08 -7.26
CA LEU A 51 3.35 -5.73 -6.83
C LEU A 51 4.56 -4.79 -6.82
N SER A 52 5.73 -5.29 -6.42
CA SER A 52 6.95 -4.49 -6.41
C SER A 52 7.44 -4.14 -7.81
N ASP A 53 7.22 -5.02 -8.78
CA ASP A 53 7.63 -4.80 -10.17
C ASP A 53 6.57 -4.00 -10.97
N HIS A 54 5.32 -3.90 -10.48
CA HIS A 54 4.23 -3.27 -11.22
C HIS A 54 4.39 -1.74 -11.30
N MET A 55 4.32 -1.19 -12.50
CA MET A 55 4.57 0.24 -12.75
C MET A 55 3.56 1.19 -12.10
N ASP A 56 2.31 0.75 -11.93
CA ASP A 56 1.25 1.59 -11.35
C ASP A 56 1.20 1.53 -9.82
N VAL A 57 2.03 0.71 -9.19
CA VAL A 57 2.21 0.72 -7.74
C VAL A 57 3.24 1.78 -7.39
N ASN A 58 2.80 2.84 -6.71
CA ASN A 58 3.65 4.00 -6.41
C ASN A 58 4.27 3.98 -5.01
N ALA A 59 3.68 3.22 -4.09
CA ALA A 59 4.16 3.09 -2.73
C ALA A 59 3.83 1.72 -2.15
N ILE A 60 4.71 1.18 -1.33
CA ILE A 60 4.54 -0.11 -0.67
C ILE A 60 4.82 0.05 0.83
N ASP A 61 3.93 -0.48 1.65
CA ASP A 61 4.14 -0.64 3.09
C ASP A 61 4.72 -2.03 3.34
N LEU A 62 5.90 -2.06 3.95
CA LEU A 62 6.64 -3.28 4.24
C LEU A 62 6.27 -3.89 5.60
N ALA A 63 5.24 -3.37 6.27
CA ALA A 63 4.79 -3.92 7.53
C ALA A 63 4.41 -5.40 7.38
N GLY A 64 5.02 -6.25 8.21
CA GLY A 64 4.79 -7.69 8.18
C GLY A 64 5.62 -8.47 7.15
N ALA A 65 6.43 -7.81 6.32
CA ALA A 65 7.39 -8.49 5.46
C ALA A 65 8.59 -8.99 6.30
N ASP A 66 8.99 -10.24 6.07
CA ASP A 66 10.26 -10.73 6.61
C ASP A 66 11.45 -10.12 5.85
N GLU A 67 12.65 -10.34 6.36
CA GLU A 67 13.87 -9.73 5.80
C GLU A 67 14.12 -10.13 4.34
N GLN A 68 13.84 -11.38 3.96
CA GLN A 68 14.08 -11.86 2.59
C GLN A 68 13.08 -11.22 1.62
N LEU A 69 11.81 -11.16 2.02
CA LEU A 69 10.77 -10.54 1.23
C LEU A 69 10.99 -9.02 1.10
N ARG A 70 11.44 -8.37 2.18
CA ARG A 70 11.80 -6.96 2.20
C ARG A 70 12.86 -6.64 1.14
N VAL A 71 13.98 -7.36 1.15
CA VAL A 71 15.06 -7.18 0.16
C VAL A 71 14.52 -7.35 -1.26
N ARG A 72 13.71 -8.37 -1.51
CA ARG A 72 13.15 -8.63 -2.84
C ARG A 72 12.21 -7.49 -3.30
N ILE A 73 11.40 -6.95 -2.39
CA ILE A 73 10.51 -5.82 -2.70
C ILE A 73 11.34 -4.55 -2.96
N GLU A 74 12.37 -4.30 -2.16
CA GLU A 74 13.25 -3.15 -2.32
C GLU A 74 13.97 -3.18 -3.68
N GLU A 75 14.47 -4.35 -4.11
CA GLU A 75 15.07 -4.53 -5.43
C GLU A 75 14.07 -4.20 -6.56
N GLY A 76 12.84 -4.71 -6.49
CA GLY A 76 11.81 -4.44 -7.49
C GLY A 76 11.38 -2.96 -7.52
N ALA A 77 11.32 -2.33 -6.35
CA ALA A 77 10.90 -0.95 -6.20
C ALA A 77 11.84 0.08 -6.87
N VAL A 78 13.11 -0.27 -7.08
CA VAL A 78 14.09 0.60 -7.73
C VAL A 78 13.72 0.92 -9.17
N HIS A 79 13.09 -0.01 -9.88
CA HIS A 79 12.80 0.14 -11.31
C HIS A 79 11.90 1.33 -11.65
N ASN A 80 11.01 1.73 -10.76
CA ASN A 80 10.14 2.90 -10.94
C ASN A 80 10.09 3.84 -9.73
N VAL A 81 11.13 3.80 -8.91
CA VAL A 81 11.33 4.74 -7.77
C VAL A 81 10.11 4.76 -6.83
N LYS A 82 9.63 3.59 -6.43
CA LYS A 82 8.52 3.48 -5.47
C LYS A 82 8.91 4.01 -4.09
N ARG A 83 7.95 4.58 -3.40
CA ARG A 83 8.10 4.91 -1.99
C ARG A 83 7.91 3.65 -1.15
N LEU A 84 8.90 3.35 -0.32
CA LEU A 84 8.86 2.25 0.62
C LEU A 84 8.66 2.79 2.03
N MET A 85 7.68 2.26 2.72
CA MET A 85 7.40 2.54 4.12
C MET A 85 7.82 1.31 4.93
N GLY A 86 8.85 1.48 5.77
CA GLY A 86 9.26 0.45 6.70
C GLY A 86 8.79 0.84 8.09
N VAL A 87 7.78 0.18 8.59
CA VAL A 87 7.33 0.39 9.97
C VAL A 87 7.74 -0.84 10.74
N ASP A 88 8.79 -0.69 11.55
CA ASP A 88 9.17 -1.67 12.53
C ASP A 88 8.16 -1.60 13.68
N GLY A 89 7.19 -2.51 13.64
CA GLY A 89 6.17 -2.65 14.67
C GLY A 89 4.79 -2.12 14.30
N VAL A 90 3.83 -2.41 15.14
CA VAL A 90 2.47 -1.88 15.06
C VAL A 90 2.55 -0.36 15.15
N VAL A 91 2.04 0.31 14.13
CA VAL A 91 1.99 1.78 14.11
C VAL A 91 1.02 2.25 15.18
N GLU A 92 1.49 2.48 16.37
CA GLU A 92 0.78 3.23 17.44
C GLU A 92 0.75 4.73 17.12
N GLY A 93 0.74 5.10 15.86
CA GLY A 93 0.85 6.49 15.48
C GLY A 93 -0.43 7.00 14.83
N GLN A 94 -1.10 7.96 15.47
CA GLN A 94 -2.15 8.78 14.84
C GLN A 94 -1.54 10.03 14.17
N SER A 95 -0.33 9.90 13.62
CA SER A 95 0.37 11.02 13.03
C SER A 95 -0.13 11.32 11.61
N PRO A 96 -0.41 12.58 11.26
CA PRO A 96 -0.74 12.95 9.89
C PRO A 96 0.38 12.66 8.89
N TYR A 97 1.61 12.50 9.34
CA TYR A 97 2.73 12.10 8.49
C TYR A 97 2.57 10.69 7.90
N LEU A 98 1.83 9.80 8.58
CA LEU A 98 1.51 8.47 8.04
C LEU A 98 0.58 8.56 6.82
N ILE A 99 -0.32 9.54 6.81
CA ILE A 99 -1.17 9.81 5.65
C ILE A 99 -0.34 10.43 4.54
N ALA A 100 0.47 11.42 4.87
CA ALA A 100 1.34 12.13 3.94
C ALA A 100 2.36 11.21 3.25
N ALA A 101 2.81 10.16 3.92
CA ALA A 101 3.76 9.18 3.37
C ALA A 101 3.27 8.51 2.08
N PHE A 102 1.95 8.38 1.91
CA PHE A 102 1.32 7.81 0.71
C PHE A 102 0.79 8.87 -0.25
N THR A 103 1.17 10.13 -0.08
CA THR A 103 0.79 11.23 -0.98
C THR A 103 1.99 11.77 -1.73
N GLU A 104 1.76 12.32 -2.90
CA GLU A 104 2.77 13.01 -3.68
C GLU A 104 2.41 14.48 -3.81
N THR A 105 3.33 15.37 -3.44
CA THR A 105 3.14 16.80 -3.61
C THR A 105 3.51 17.20 -5.02
N LYS A 106 2.52 17.70 -5.77
CA LYS A 106 2.73 18.26 -7.11
C LYS A 106 2.69 19.76 -7.06
N THR A 107 3.72 20.40 -7.63
CA THR A 107 3.75 21.86 -7.80
C THR A 107 3.17 22.22 -9.15
N VAL A 108 2.11 23.04 -9.15
CA VAL A 108 1.46 23.52 -10.37
C VAL A 108 1.70 25.03 -10.48
N TRP A 109 2.25 25.45 -11.61
CA TRP A 109 2.45 26.86 -11.93
C TRP A 109 1.30 27.34 -12.83
N HIS A 110 0.45 28.21 -12.29
CA HIS A 110 -0.57 28.88 -13.08
C HIS A 110 -0.11 30.29 -13.39
N PRO A 111 0.27 30.62 -14.65
CA PRO A 111 0.52 32.00 -15.01
C PRO A 111 -0.80 32.78 -14.88
N LYS A 112 -0.82 33.81 -14.04
CA LYS A 112 -1.90 34.78 -14.07
C LYS A 112 -1.69 35.64 -15.32
N GLY A 113 -2.56 35.48 -16.31
CA GLY A 113 -2.64 36.44 -17.42
C GLY A 113 -2.87 37.85 -16.87
N LEU A 114 -2.15 38.82 -17.39
CA LEU A 114 -2.38 40.24 -17.18
C LEU A 114 -3.69 40.64 -17.85
#